data_53065d441339c5e133ac789175cb3ac7
#
_entry.id   53065d441339c5e133ac789175cb3ac7
#
_cell.length_a   1.000
_cell.length_b   1.000
_cell.length_c   1.000
_cell.angle_alpha   90.00
_cell.angle_beta   90.00
_cell.angle_gamma   90.00
#
_symmetry.space_group_name_H-M   'P 1'
#
loop_
_entity.id
_entity.type
_entity.pdbx_description
1 polymer ?
#
loop_
_entity_poly.entity_id
_entity_poly.type
_entity_poly.pdbx_seq_one_letter_code
_entity_poly.pdbx_strand_id
1 'polypeptide(L)'
;MVEKSEISKAKRVVKRALDLDQNEADTRRGIERVLENVCGLDPLENLSREHAVRGAGETEYVDFTLNIKGEIVMMIEVKRVGLPLALKHLNQLSKYTIDKGCNWALLTNGKQWKLHGISFFAIRTRIVCKRKPSQAYRNS
;
A
#
# COMPACT_ATOMS: atom_id res chain seq x y z
N MET A 1 0.94 -15.76 -13.70
CA MET A 1 2.16 -14.97 -13.98
C MET A 1 1.73 -13.57 -14.43
N VAL A 2 2.26 -12.54 -13.79
CA VAL A 2 1.92 -11.16 -14.15
C VAL A 2 2.66 -10.80 -15.44
N GLU A 3 1.94 -10.29 -16.44
CA GLU A 3 2.55 -9.87 -17.69
C GLU A 3 3.42 -8.63 -17.50
N LYS A 4 4.57 -8.59 -18.14
CA LYS A 4 5.47 -7.41 -18.12
C LYS A 4 4.78 -6.13 -18.59
N SER A 5 3.77 -6.26 -19.47
CA SER A 5 2.93 -5.16 -19.94
C SER A 5 2.15 -4.49 -18.81
N GLU A 6 1.57 -5.25 -17.89
CA GLU A 6 0.79 -4.72 -16.76
C GLU A 6 1.68 -3.98 -15.77
N ILE A 7 2.86 -4.50 -15.48
CA ILE A 7 3.86 -3.81 -14.65
C ILE A 7 4.27 -2.48 -15.28
N SER A 8 4.49 -2.48 -16.61
CA SER A 8 4.85 -1.26 -17.33
C SER A 8 3.74 -0.21 -17.33
N LYS A 9 2.49 -0.64 -17.44
CA LYS A 9 1.32 0.26 -17.31
C LYS A 9 1.22 0.84 -15.90
N ALA A 10 1.38 0.01 -14.87
CA ALA A 10 1.37 0.44 -13.48
C ALA A 10 2.45 1.49 -13.20
N LYS A 11 3.67 1.26 -13.68
CA LYS A 11 4.78 2.23 -13.56
C LYS A 11 4.46 3.57 -14.23
N ARG A 12 3.82 3.55 -15.41
CA ARG A 12 3.41 4.79 -16.10
C ARG A 12 2.34 5.54 -15.34
N VAL A 13 1.37 4.83 -14.75
CA VAL A 13 0.31 5.44 -13.92
C VAL A 13 0.93 6.14 -12.70
N VAL A 14 1.83 5.49 -12.00
CA VAL A 14 2.51 6.07 -10.83
C VAL A 14 3.37 7.27 -11.22
N LYS A 15 4.13 7.16 -12.31
CA LYS A 15 4.94 8.28 -12.82
C LYS A 15 4.08 9.49 -13.18
N ARG A 16 2.97 9.27 -13.88
CA ARG A 16 2.03 10.33 -14.25
C ARG A 16 1.40 10.97 -13.01
N ALA A 17 1.03 10.18 -12.03
CA ALA A 17 0.51 10.68 -10.77
C ALA A 17 1.51 11.60 -10.06
N LEU A 18 2.79 11.22 -10.05
CA LEU A 18 3.87 12.04 -9.49
C LEU A 18 4.08 13.33 -10.26
N ASP A 19 4.14 13.26 -11.60
CA ASP A 19 4.34 14.41 -12.48
C ASP A 19 3.20 15.44 -12.36
N LEU A 20 1.98 14.97 -12.10
CA LEU A 20 0.79 15.80 -11.90
C LEU A 20 0.57 16.21 -10.43
N ASP A 21 1.45 15.84 -9.52
CA ASP A 21 1.31 16.06 -8.07
C ASP A 21 -0.08 15.68 -7.55
N GLN A 22 -0.55 14.50 -7.93
CA GLN A 22 -1.88 14.02 -7.57
C GLN A 22 -2.05 13.92 -6.06
N ASN A 23 -3.26 14.24 -5.61
CA ASN A 23 -3.64 14.11 -4.21
C ASN A 23 -3.74 12.65 -3.75
N GLU A 24 -4.01 12.44 -2.47
CA GLU A 24 -4.09 11.10 -1.88
C GLU A 24 -5.23 10.27 -2.48
N ALA A 25 -6.39 10.86 -2.76
CA ALA A 25 -7.52 10.16 -3.35
C ALA A 25 -7.21 9.63 -4.77
N ASP A 26 -6.54 10.43 -5.58
CA ASP A 26 -6.13 10.03 -6.92
C ASP A 26 -4.99 9.00 -6.88
N THR A 27 -4.06 9.13 -5.94
CA THR A 27 -3.04 8.11 -5.67
C THR A 27 -3.70 6.79 -5.29
N ARG A 28 -4.71 6.81 -4.43
CA ARG A 28 -5.47 5.64 -4.00
C ARG A 28 -6.13 4.91 -5.17
N ARG A 29 -6.72 5.63 -6.10
CA ARG A 29 -7.29 5.04 -7.34
C ARG A 29 -6.24 4.34 -8.18
N GLY A 30 -5.05 4.93 -8.31
CA GLY A 30 -3.92 4.32 -9.02
C GLY A 30 -3.44 3.04 -8.34
N ILE A 31 -3.35 3.03 -7.02
CA ILE A 31 -2.96 1.85 -6.23
C ILE A 31 -3.98 0.72 -6.40
N GLU A 32 -5.27 1.02 -6.36
CA GLU A 32 -6.32 0.03 -6.58
C GLU A 32 -6.16 -0.68 -7.93
N ARG A 33 -5.86 0.07 -8.99
CA ARG A 33 -5.59 -0.51 -10.31
C ARG A 33 -4.34 -1.40 -10.31
N VAL A 34 -3.31 -1.04 -9.57
CA VAL A 34 -2.13 -1.90 -9.42
C VAL A 34 -2.47 -3.19 -8.69
N LEU A 35 -3.23 -3.12 -7.62
CA LEU A 35 -3.68 -4.30 -6.87
C LEU A 35 -4.53 -5.23 -7.74
N GLU A 36 -5.41 -4.67 -8.53
CA GLU A 36 -6.26 -5.44 -9.46
C GLU A 36 -5.43 -6.06 -10.60
N ASN A 37 -4.70 -5.24 -11.35
CA ASN A 37 -4.09 -5.67 -12.62
C ASN A 37 -2.73 -6.35 -12.44
N VAL A 38 -1.96 -5.96 -11.44
CA VAL A 38 -0.63 -6.52 -11.17
C VAL A 38 -0.70 -7.66 -10.16
N CYS A 39 -1.45 -7.47 -9.09
CA CYS A 39 -1.56 -8.47 -8.03
C CYS A 39 -2.69 -9.49 -8.28
N GLY A 40 -3.54 -9.25 -9.28
CA GLY A 40 -4.62 -10.17 -9.64
C GLY A 40 -5.76 -10.23 -8.63
N LEU A 41 -5.96 -9.17 -7.84
CA LEU A 41 -7.03 -9.12 -6.84
C LEU A 41 -8.35 -8.73 -7.50
N ASP A 42 -9.41 -9.41 -7.11
CA ASP A 42 -10.77 -9.01 -7.47
C ASP A 42 -11.19 -7.83 -6.58
N PRO A 43 -11.48 -6.65 -7.15
CA PRO A 43 -11.83 -5.48 -6.36
C PRO A 43 -13.17 -5.62 -5.61
N LEU A 44 -14.03 -6.56 -6.01
CA LEU A 44 -15.31 -6.82 -5.33
C LEU A 44 -15.17 -7.84 -4.21
N GLU A 45 -14.38 -8.89 -4.43
CA GLU A 45 -14.24 -9.97 -3.45
C GLU A 45 -13.08 -9.77 -2.50
N ASN A 46 -11.96 -9.24 -2.99
CA ASN A 46 -10.71 -9.17 -2.24
C ASN A 46 -10.42 -7.81 -1.61
N LEU A 47 -11.03 -6.73 -2.08
CA LEU A 47 -10.77 -5.39 -1.58
C LEU A 47 -12.02 -4.75 -0.97
N SER A 48 -11.92 -4.33 0.29
CA SER A 48 -12.89 -3.42 0.91
C SER A 48 -12.26 -2.04 1.03
N ARG A 49 -13.01 -1.03 0.60
CA ARG A 49 -12.58 0.38 0.65
C ARG A 49 -13.04 1.03 1.94
N GLU A 50 -12.24 1.97 2.45
CA GLU A 50 -12.59 2.80 3.61
C GLU A 50 -13.13 1.98 4.79
N HIS A 51 -12.40 0.93 5.14
CA HIS A 51 -12.80 0.06 6.24
C HIS A 51 -12.71 0.81 7.57
N ALA A 52 -13.84 0.88 8.27
CA ALA A 52 -13.91 1.53 9.57
C ALA A 52 -13.12 0.75 10.63
N VAL A 53 -12.25 1.43 11.34
CA VAL A 53 -11.52 0.92 12.49
C VAL A 53 -11.84 1.78 13.71
N ARG A 54 -11.86 1.18 14.88
CA ARG A 54 -12.11 1.94 16.11
C ARG A 54 -10.83 2.67 16.53
N GLY A 55 -10.87 4.00 16.45
CA GLY A 55 -9.90 4.86 17.09
C GLY A 55 -10.31 5.23 18.52
N ALA A 56 -9.43 5.88 19.26
CA ALA A 56 -9.72 6.38 20.58
C ALA A 56 -10.58 7.66 20.51
N GLY A 57 -11.88 7.49 20.35
CA GLY A 57 -12.89 8.57 20.40
C GLY A 57 -13.53 8.96 19.08
N GLU A 58 -12.93 8.65 17.93
CA GLU A 58 -13.51 8.89 16.61
C GLU A 58 -13.37 7.65 15.73
N THR A 59 -14.29 7.50 14.77
CA THR A 59 -14.17 6.43 13.78
C THR A 59 -13.07 6.83 12.78
N GLU A 60 -12.03 6.04 12.71
CA GLU A 60 -10.98 6.18 11.73
C GLU A 60 -11.18 5.14 10.62
N TYR A 61 -10.62 5.39 9.46
CA TYR A 61 -10.76 4.52 8.30
C TYR A 61 -9.39 4.14 7.76
N VAL A 62 -9.23 2.89 7.42
CA VAL A 62 -8.12 2.37 6.62
C VAL A 62 -8.54 2.39 5.14
N ASP A 63 -7.64 2.75 4.24
CA ASP A 63 -7.98 2.92 2.82
C ASP A 63 -8.53 1.66 2.17
N PHE A 64 -7.85 0.53 2.41
CA PHE A 64 -8.29 -0.78 1.93
C PHE A 64 -8.03 -1.86 2.96
N THR A 65 -8.85 -2.90 2.91
CA THR A 65 -8.50 -4.21 3.48
C THR A 65 -8.44 -5.26 2.38
N LEU A 66 -7.47 -6.16 2.49
CA LEU A 66 -7.39 -7.35 1.66
C LEU A 66 -8.12 -8.48 2.38
N ASN A 67 -9.12 -9.03 1.73
CA ASN A 67 -9.92 -10.11 2.24
C ASN A 67 -9.67 -11.38 1.41
N ILE A 68 -9.46 -12.49 2.09
CA ILE A 68 -9.36 -13.80 1.47
C ILE A 68 -10.33 -14.74 2.17
N LYS A 69 -11.24 -15.34 1.42
CA LYS A 69 -12.29 -16.21 1.95
C LYS A 69 -13.10 -15.60 3.10
N GLY A 70 -13.40 -14.29 2.95
CA GLY A 70 -14.18 -13.54 3.94
C GLY A 70 -13.41 -13.06 5.17
N GLU A 71 -12.12 -13.35 5.27
CA GLU A 71 -11.27 -12.90 6.39
C GLU A 71 -10.33 -11.78 5.96
N ILE A 72 -10.17 -10.77 6.82
CA ILE A 72 -9.20 -9.69 6.62
C ILE A 72 -7.80 -10.24 6.91
N VAL A 73 -6.96 -10.27 5.88
CA VAL A 73 -5.58 -10.77 6.01
C VAL A 73 -4.53 -9.66 5.98
N MET A 74 -4.89 -8.49 5.47
CA MET A 74 -3.98 -7.34 5.36
C MET A 74 -4.75 -6.04 5.42
N MET A 75 -4.18 -5.05 6.07
CA MET A 75 -4.61 -3.65 6.00
C MET A 75 -3.69 -2.86 5.10
N ILE A 76 -4.25 -1.97 4.30
CA ILE A 76 -3.52 -1.20 3.29
C ILE A 76 -3.80 0.28 3.51
N GLU A 77 -2.74 1.04 3.73
CA GLU A 77 -2.78 2.49 3.84
C GLU A 77 -2.03 3.13 2.68
N VAL A 78 -2.67 4.08 2.04
CA VAL A 78 -2.12 4.82 0.90
C VAL A 78 -1.82 6.25 1.33
N LYS A 79 -0.66 6.73 0.98
CA LYS A 79 -0.27 8.13 1.13
C LYS A 79 -0.08 8.77 -0.24
N ARG A 80 -0.22 10.08 -0.30
CA ARG A 80 0.00 10.85 -1.53
C ARG A 80 1.34 10.48 -2.18
N VAL A 81 1.36 10.40 -3.48
CA VAL A 81 2.51 9.91 -4.27
C VAL A 81 3.82 10.67 -4.00
N GLY A 82 3.77 11.95 -3.70
CA GLY A 82 4.95 12.75 -3.38
C GLY A 82 5.35 12.76 -1.90
N LEU A 83 4.54 12.15 -1.02
CA LEU A 83 4.77 12.15 0.42
C LEU A 83 5.71 11.00 0.83
N PRO A 84 6.83 11.28 1.52
CA PRO A 84 7.65 10.23 2.09
C PRO A 84 6.89 9.40 3.13
N LEU A 85 7.06 8.08 3.10
CA LEU A 85 6.45 7.19 4.08
C LEU A 85 7.20 7.31 5.41
N ALA A 86 6.50 7.72 6.46
CA ALA A 86 7.06 7.99 7.77
C ALA A 86 6.65 6.95 8.82
N LEU A 87 7.42 6.85 9.89
CA LEU A 87 7.16 5.95 11.02
C LEU A 87 5.78 6.18 11.66
N LYS A 88 5.31 7.43 11.72
CA LYS A 88 3.98 7.77 12.25
C LYS A 88 2.84 7.06 11.49
N HIS A 89 2.98 6.92 10.16
CA HIS A 89 2.00 6.21 9.34
C HIS A 89 1.97 4.72 9.66
N LEU A 90 3.14 4.13 9.87
CA LEU A 90 3.25 2.73 10.29
C LEU A 90 2.65 2.50 11.67
N ASN A 91 2.93 3.38 12.63
CA ASN A 91 2.43 3.23 13.99
C ASN A 91 0.89 3.27 14.04
N GLN A 92 0.27 4.15 13.27
CA GLN A 92 -1.18 4.22 13.16
C GLN A 92 -1.74 2.95 12.54
N LEU A 93 -1.21 2.54 11.40
CA LEU A 93 -1.63 1.33 10.70
C LEU A 93 -1.43 0.07 11.53
N SER A 94 -0.36 -0.01 12.30
CA SER A 94 -0.05 -1.14 13.19
C SER A 94 -1.09 -1.32 14.28
N LYS A 95 -1.55 -0.24 14.89
CA LYS A 95 -2.62 -0.29 15.90
C LYS A 95 -3.89 -0.90 15.33
N TYR A 96 -4.32 -0.44 14.16
CA TYR A 96 -5.51 -0.96 13.50
C TYR A 96 -5.37 -2.44 13.13
N THR A 97 -4.19 -2.83 12.66
CA THR A 97 -3.89 -4.21 12.29
C THR A 97 -3.97 -5.14 13.49
N ILE A 98 -3.42 -4.72 14.63
CA ILE A 98 -3.48 -5.48 15.88
C ILE A 98 -4.92 -5.58 16.38
N ASP A 99 -5.67 -4.48 16.40
CA ASP A 99 -7.05 -4.45 16.89
C ASP A 99 -7.99 -5.37 16.10
N LYS A 100 -7.71 -5.57 14.83
CA LYS A 100 -8.47 -6.48 13.95
C LYS A 100 -7.95 -7.92 13.92
N GLY A 101 -6.87 -8.21 14.64
CA GLY A 101 -6.26 -9.55 14.62
C GLY A 101 -5.61 -9.91 13.29
N CYS A 102 -5.29 -8.93 12.49
CA CYS A 102 -4.63 -9.10 11.21
C CYS A 102 -3.11 -9.06 11.39
N ASN A 103 -2.36 -9.82 10.60
CA ASN A 103 -0.91 -9.96 10.76
C ASN A 103 -0.09 -9.16 9.75
N TRP A 104 -0.74 -8.53 8.78
CA TRP A 104 -0.05 -7.84 7.69
C TRP A 104 -0.57 -6.43 7.51
N ALA A 105 0.34 -5.51 7.27
CA ALA A 105 0.05 -4.14 6.92
C ALA A 105 0.90 -3.70 5.73
N LEU A 106 0.27 -3.11 4.74
CA LEU A 106 0.92 -2.55 3.57
C LEU A 106 0.78 -1.03 3.60
N LEU A 107 1.91 -0.35 3.59
CA LEU A 107 1.99 1.09 3.48
C LEU A 107 2.59 1.45 2.13
N THR A 108 1.92 2.28 1.35
CA THR A 108 2.38 2.65 0.02
C THR A 108 2.04 4.10 -0.34
N ASN A 109 2.87 4.71 -1.17
CA ASN A 109 2.58 5.96 -1.87
C ASN A 109 2.64 5.80 -3.40
N GLY A 110 2.62 4.54 -3.88
CA GLY A 110 2.77 4.20 -5.29
C GLY A 110 4.22 4.07 -5.75
N LYS A 111 5.14 4.87 -5.21
CA LYS A 111 6.60 4.77 -5.46
C LYS A 111 7.27 3.75 -4.56
N GLN A 112 6.86 3.73 -3.30
CA GLN A 112 7.37 2.84 -2.27
C GLN A 112 6.26 1.92 -1.81
N TRP A 113 6.58 0.68 -1.61
CA TRP A 113 5.69 -0.35 -1.10
C TRP A 113 6.37 -1.04 0.06
N LYS A 114 5.85 -0.84 1.26
CA LYS A 114 6.40 -1.39 2.50
C LYS A 114 5.42 -2.37 3.11
N LEU A 115 5.75 -3.65 3.04
CA LEU A 115 4.99 -4.71 3.70
C LEU A 115 5.55 -4.95 5.10
N HIS A 116 4.66 -4.90 6.08
CA HIS A 116 4.99 -5.12 7.48
C HIS A 116 4.28 -6.37 8.00
N GLY A 117 5.05 -7.30 8.55
CA GLY A 117 4.52 -8.34 9.41
C GLY A 117 4.36 -7.78 10.81
N ILE A 118 3.14 -7.85 11.35
CA ILE A 118 2.80 -7.28 12.65
C ILE A 118 2.42 -8.39 13.59
N SER A 119 3.09 -8.46 14.73
CA SER A 119 2.72 -9.32 15.83
C SER A 119 2.61 -8.49 17.10
N PHE A 120 1.95 -9.02 18.11
CA PHE A 120 1.84 -8.38 19.41
C PHE A 120 3.21 -8.00 20.02
N PHE A 121 4.28 -8.73 19.65
CA PHE A 121 5.63 -8.57 20.20
C PHE A 121 6.62 -7.85 19.29
N ALA A 122 6.37 -7.76 17.98
CA ALA A 122 7.34 -7.19 17.05
C ALA A 122 6.70 -6.73 15.73
N ILE A 123 7.27 -5.67 15.17
CA ILE A 123 7.00 -5.23 13.80
C ILE A 123 8.20 -5.61 12.94
N ARG A 124 7.97 -6.42 11.91
CA ARG A 124 9.00 -6.79 10.93
C ARG A 124 8.66 -6.13 9.60
N THR A 125 9.55 -5.31 9.12
CA THR A 125 9.38 -4.59 7.85
C THR A 125 10.12 -5.30 6.73
N ARG A 126 9.42 -5.57 5.62
CA ARG A 126 10.03 -5.93 4.35
C ARG A 126 9.75 -4.84 3.32
N ILE A 127 10.80 -4.38 2.66
CA ILE A 127 10.67 -3.47 1.53
C ILE A 127 10.43 -4.34 0.30
N VAL A 128 9.21 -4.31 -0.23
CA VAL A 128 8.79 -5.17 -1.35
C VAL A 128 9.24 -4.60 -2.70
N CYS A 129 9.44 -3.29 -2.78
CA CYS A 129 9.94 -2.65 -3.99
C CYS A 129 10.78 -1.42 -3.63
N LYS A 130 12.10 -1.56 -3.72
CA LYS A 130 13.03 -0.44 -3.78
C LYS A 130 13.57 -0.35 -5.18
N ARG A 131 13.32 0.76 -5.86
CA ARG A 131 14.06 1.07 -7.08
C ARG A 131 15.53 1.14 -6.67
N LYS A 132 16.37 0.25 -7.18
CA LYS A 132 17.84 0.43 -7.08
C LYS A 132 18.13 1.82 -7.65
N PRO A 133 18.91 2.67 -6.95
CA PRO A 133 19.38 3.87 -7.59
C PRO A 133 20.07 3.43 -8.89
N SER A 134 19.73 4.09 -9.99
CA SER A 134 20.44 3.88 -11.24
C SER A 134 21.91 4.07 -10.93
N GLN A 135 22.70 3.03 -11.10
CA GLN A 135 24.14 3.20 -11.08
C GLN A 135 24.44 4.18 -12.22
N ALA A 136 24.75 5.41 -11.83
CA ALA A 136 25.36 6.31 -12.77
C ALA A 136 26.61 5.60 -13.28
N TYR A 137 26.63 5.29 -14.57
CA TYR A 137 27.83 4.83 -15.24
C TYR A 137 28.92 5.86 -14.94
N ARG A 138 29.85 5.52 -14.08
CA ARG A 138 31.13 6.20 -14.03
C ARG A 138 31.85 5.76 -15.29
N ASN A 139 31.72 6.52 -16.34
CA ASN A 139 32.73 6.48 -17.41
C ASN A 139 34.00 7.09 -16.84
N SER A 140 34.90 6.24 -16.51
CA SER A 140 36.33 6.58 -16.38
C SER A 140 36.91 6.65 -17.73
#